data_f9fbc9aa18fd3a1db1cbb278e720c09d
#
_entry.id   f9fbc9aa18fd3a1db1cbb278e720c09d
#
_cell.length_a   1.000
_cell.length_b   1.000
_cell.length_c   1.000
_cell.angle_alpha   90.00
_cell.angle_beta   90.00
_cell.angle_gamma   90.00
#
_symmetry.space_group_name_H-M   'P 1'
#
loop_
_entity.id
_entity.type
_entity.pdbx_description
1 polymer ?
#
loop_
_entity_poly.entity_id
_entity_poly.type
_entity_poly.pdbx_seq_one_letter_code
_entity_poly.pdbx_strand_id
1 'polypeptide(L)'
;MSETGSGGNGIGGNLAMTQRLFDDMRYIQPEAWIDWQYMEEANDQWCTIRGSFADQTYTKVKNYYVRQQCSRFIQRGYDIITSLCPQTLAAVNAARDTLVLVALNEGSAGVHIIDLSLFNDMPDRSTIKAYRTSETGNLTNALGSVKVDSTIVTLSMPAQSITTLVIPLHSQETGSNDLLADGCEYLIIPRQETACAVSAKGSKVTLEEIDYSEAQRWRLKDAGSGTYSFENGLGLRLTAHRASNSSSLTAVKNVASEQNFYIDEVDYPYFKILASRGRSHGLDLTNASSNVGTTVGIWQYADGNTTPTHRQWMLVPLASVQDFTGIENLHHDSSTPVSDYIYDLSGRRVSYSSTLPKGLYIHHRKKIMVK
;
A
#
# COMPACT_ATOMS: atom_id res chain seq x y z
N MET A 1 -9.07 -20.37 3.07
CA MET A 1 -8.55 -20.83 4.38
C MET A 1 -9.71 -21.33 5.21
N SER A 2 -9.66 -22.60 5.63
CA SER A 2 -10.81 -23.26 6.26
C SER A 2 -10.83 -23.13 7.79
N GLU A 3 -9.69 -22.81 8.39
CA GLU A 3 -9.58 -22.65 9.83
C GLU A 3 -8.33 -21.84 10.16
N THR A 4 -8.51 -20.83 10.98
CA THR A 4 -7.43 -20.07 11.60
C THR A 4 -7.94 -19.59 12.94
N GLY A 5 -7.10 -19.30 13.86
CA GLY A 5 -7.55 -18.82 15.14
C GLY A 5 -6.42 -18.48 16.06
N SER A 6 -6.75 -17.96 17.17
CA SER A 6 -6.03 -17.43 18.31
C SER A 6 -6.12 -15.92 18.40
N GLY A 7 -7.10 -15.46 19.08
CA GLY A 7 -7.02 -14.14 19.69
C GLY A 7 -6.75 -14.37 21.16
N GLY A 8 -6.09 -13.51 21.85
CA GLY A 8 -6.09 -13.51 23.32
C GLY A 8 -7.35 -12.81 23.84
N ASN A 9 -7.55 -12.86 25.13
CA ASN A 9 -8.67 -12.16 25.79
C ASN A 9 -8.56 -10.64 25.70
N GLY A 10 -7.37 -10.10 25.49
CA GLY A 10 -7.10 -8.67 25.41
C GLY A 10 -7.01 -8.16 23.98
N ILE A 11 -6.86 -6.86 23.84
CA ILE A 11 -6.74 -6.20 22.53
C ILE A 11 -5.48 -6.67 21.78
N GLY A 12 -4.34 -6.82 22.45
CA GLY A 12 -3.06 -7.14 21.81
C GLY A 12 -3.07 -8.43 21.00
N GLY A 13 -3.52 -9.55 21.60
CA GLY A 13 -3.64 -10.82 20.90
C GLY A 13 -4.59 -10.76 19.70
N ASN A 14 -5.65 -9.97 19.82
CA ASN A 14 -6.61 -9.75 18.74
C ASN A 14 -6.03 -8.91 17.59
N LEU A 15 -5.20 -7.92 17.90
CA LEU A 15 -4.54 -7.11 16.87
C LEU A 15 -3.52 -7.97 16.10
N ALA A 16 -2.70 -8.75 16.79
CA ALA A 16 -1.73 -9.66 16.16
C ALA A 16 -2.41 -10.66 15.21
N MET A 17 -3.56 -11.20 15.62
CA MET A 17 -4.32 -12.09 14.74
C MET A 17 -4.97 -11.33 13.57
N THR A 18 -5.37 -10.09 13.76
CA THR A 18 -5.88 -9.27 12.65
C THR A 18 -4.76 -8.91 11.66
N GLN A 19 -3.54 -8.67 12.14
CA GLN A 19 -2.39 -8.53 11.26
C GLN A 19 -2.19 -9.78 10.39
N ARG A 20 -2.30 -10.96 10.99
CA ARG A 20 -2.28 -12.23 10.24
C ARG A 20 -3.39 -12.30 9.17
N LEU A 21 -4.62 -11.87 9.51
CA LEU A 21 -5.69 -11.77 8.51
C LEU A 21 -5.29 -10.84 7.35
N PHE A 22 -4.69 -9.68 7.64
CA PHE A 22 -4.23 -8.76 6.60
C PHE A 22 -3.16 -9.41 5.71
N ASP A 23 -2.22 -10.13 6.32
CA ASP A 23 -1.15 -10.83 5.59
C ASP A 23 -1.73 -11.98 4.75
N ASP A 24 -2.66 -12.75 5.29
CA ASP A 24 -3.34 -13.81 4.54
C ASP A 24 -4.11 -13.23 3.34
N MET A 25 -4.85 -12.13 3.51
CA MET A 25 -5.55 -11.47 2.42
C MET A 25 -4.60 -10.89 1.38
N ARG A 26 -3.44 -10.41 1.77
CA ARG A 26 -2.42 -9.83 0.88
C ARG A 26 -1.65 -10.87 0.09
N TYR A 27 -1.21 -11.95 0.76
CA TYR A 27 -0.25 -12.89 0.18
C TYR A 27 -0.90 -14.19 -0.30
N ILE A 28 -1.90 -14.71 0.42
CA ILE A 28 -2.59 -15.94 0.07
C ILE A 28 -3.80 -15.65 -0.81
N GLN A 29 -4.44 -14.48 -0.62
CA GLN A 29 -5.63 -14.03 -1.34
C GLN A 29 -6.77 -15.06 -1.31
N PRO A 30 -7.20 -15.55 -0.13
CA PRO A 30 -8.23 -16.56 -0.04
C PRO A 30 -9.60 -15.95 -0.39
N GLU A 31 -10.46 -16.72 -1.04
CA GLU A 31 -11.85 -16.30 -1.29
C GLU A 31 -12.67 -16.15 0.00
N ALA A 32 -12.29 -16.85 1.06
CA ALA A 32 -12.88 -16.74 2.37
C ALA A 32 -11.83 -16.96 3.46
N TRP A 33 -11.97 -16.23 4.55
CA TRP A 33 -11.17 -16.38 5.75
C TRP A 33 -12.09 -16.74 6.91
N ILE A 34 -11.91 -17.91 7.52
CA ILE A 34 -12.77 -18.47 8.55
C ILE A 34 -11.97 -18.60 9.83
N ASP A 35 -12.49 -17.98 10.88
CA ASP A 35 -11.88 -17.98 12.21
C ASP A 35 -12.40 -19.12 13.07
N TRP A 36 -11.56 -19.69 13.89
CA TRP A 36 -11.92 -20.61 14.94
C TRP A 36 -11.96 -19.87 16.28
N GLN A 37 -13.12 -19.73 16.93
CA GLN A 37 -14.43 -20.12 16.49
C GLN A 37 -15.47 -19.05 16.86
N TYR A 38 -16.70 -19.20 16.34
CA TYR A 38 -17.78 -18.22 16.52
C TYR A 38 -18.27 -18.15 17.97
N MET A 39 -18.60 -19.30 18.59
CA MET A 39 -19.15 -19.35 19.94
C MET A 39 -18.55 -20.54 20.71
N GLU A 40 -18.27 -20.32 21.97
CA GLU A 40 -17.78 -21.35 22.88
C GLU A 40 -18.27 -21.11 24.30
N GLU A 41 -18.42 -22.20 25.08
CA GLU A 41 -18.68 -22.14 26.51
C GLU A 41 -17.36 -22.12 27.27
N ALA A 42 -17.19 -21.25 28.22
CA ALA A 42 -16.06 -21.15 29.13
C ALA A 42 -14.68 -20.76 28.54
N ASN A 43 -14.49 -20.70 27.23
CA ASN A 43 -13.23 -20.26 26.61
C ASN A 43 -13.45 -18.98 25.80
N ASP A 44 -12.87 -17.86 26.20
CA ASP A 44 -12.99 -16.56 25.54
C ASP A 44 -11.73 -16.15 24.76
N GLN A 45 -10.73 -17.04 24.66
CA GLN A 45 -9.49 -16.75 23.92
C GLN A 45 -9.65 -16.90 22.42
N TRP A 46 -10.49 -17.84 21.98
CA TRP A 46 -10.65 -18.21 20.57
C TRP A 46 -12.02 -17.88 20.00
N CYS A 47 -13.03 -17.67 20.85
CA CYS A 47 -14.37 -17.38 20.37
C CYS A 47 -14.64 -15.88 20.26
N THR A 48 -15.64 -15.54 19.45
CA THR A 48 -16.17 -14.18 19.36
C THR A 48 -17.31 -13.96 20.34
N ILE A 49 -18.03 -15.03 20.70
CA ILE A 49 -19.14 -15.03 21.65
C ILE A 49 -18.93 -16.14 22.67
N ARG A 50 -18.94 -15.77 23.94
CA ARG A 50 -18.96 -16.73 25.03
C ARG A 50 -20.41 -16.99 25.43
N GLY A 51 -20.84 -18.24 25.36
CA GLY A 51 -22.18 -18.69 25.75
C GLY A 51 -22.19 -19.36 27.12
N SER A 52 -23.34 -19.37 27.77
CA SER A 52 -23.71 -20.31 28.80
C SER A 52 -24.91 -21.08 28.28
N PHE A 53 -24.74 -22.34 27.93
CA PHE A 53 -25.83 -23.13 27.38
C PHE A 53 -26.86 -23.50 28.46
N ALA A 54 -26.40 -23.64 29.71
CA ALA A 54 -27.26 -23.93 30.84
C ALA A 54 -28.20 -22.74 31.15
N ASP A 55 -27.67 -21.51 31.13
CA ASP A 55 -28.41 -20.30 31.43
C ASP A 55 -29.06 -19.65 30.20
N GLN A 56 -28.80 -20.18 29.02
CA GLN A 56 -29.24 -19.61 27.73
C GLN A 56 -28.84 -18.13 27.55
N THR A 57 -27.66 -17.78 28.03
CA THR A 57 -27.09 -16.42 27.94
C THR A 57 -25.85 -16.38 27.07
N TYR A 58 -25.49 -15.18 26.61
CA TYR A 58 -24.26 -14.99 25.85
C TYR A 58 -23.62 -13.62 26.12
N THR A 59 -22.32 -13.56 25.93
CA THR A 59 -21.54 -12.32 26.04
C THR A 59 -20.60 -12.20 24.84
N LYS A 60 -20.61 -11.04 24.20
CA LYS A 60 -19.64 -10.69 23.15
C LYS A 60 -18.32 -10.34 23.81
N VAL A 61 -17.23 -11.02 23.42
CA VAL A 61 -15.89 -10.75 23.94
C VAL A 61 -15.14 -9.79 23.02
N LYS A 62 -13.93 -9.38 23.38
CA LYS A 62 -13.14 -8.40 22.60
C LYS A 62 -12.93 -8.84 21.15
N ASN A 63 -12.73 -10.14 20.92
CA ASN A 63 -12.61 -10.74 19.58
C ASN A 63 -13.78 -10.37 18.66
N TYR A 64 -15.01 -10.37 19.17
CA TYR A 64 -16.19 -10.01 18.41
C TYR A 64 -16.07 -8.60 17.80
N TYR A 65 -15.65 -7.63 18.60
CA TYR A 65 -15.57 -6.24 18.16
C TYR A 65 -14.36 -5.95 17.28
N VAL A 66 -13.27 -6.68 17.47
CA VAL A 66 -12.11 -6.60 16.59
C VAL A 66 -12.44 -7.21 15.22
N ARG A 67 -13.10 -8.38 15.18
CA ARG A 67 -13.56 -8.99 13.92
C ARG A 67 -14.53 -8.10 13.16
N GLN A 68 -15.42 -7.41 13.88
CA GLN A 68 -16.37 -6.48 13.26
C GLN A 68 -15.70 -5.34 12.49
N GLN A 69 -14.48 -4.96 12.84
CA GLN A 69 -13.76 -3.92 12.11
C GLN A 69 -13.53 -4.30 10.64
N CYS A 70 -13.39 -5.59 10.34
CA CYS A 70 -13.33 -6.09 8.96
C CYS A 70 -14.70 -6.54 8.47
N SER A 71 -15.31 -7.52 9.14
CA SER A 71 -16.47 -8.26 8.63
C SER A 71 -17.75 -7.42 8.50
N ARG A 72 -17.89 -6.34 9.25
CA ARG A 72 -19.05 -5.45 9.15
C ARG A 72 -18.96 -4.51 7.95
N PHE A 73 -17.76 -4.12 7.55
CA PHE A 73 -17.57 -3.03 6.59
C PHE A 73 -17.07 -3.53 5.24
N ILE A 74 -16.26 -4.58 5.22
CA ILE A 74 -15.86 -5.25 3.98
C ILE A 74 -16.86 -6.37 3.71
N GLN A 75 -17.77 -6.11 2.80
CA GLN A 75 -18.88 -7.01 2.47
C GLN A 75 -18.50 -7.94 1.31
N ARG A 76 -19.31 -8.99 1.11
CA ARG A 76 -19.17 -9.84 -0.06
C ARG A 76 -19.27 -9.02 -1.34
N GLY A 77 -18.33 -9.25 -2.27
CA GLY A 77 -18.24 -8.52 -3.54
C GLY A 77 -17.41 -7.24 -3.45
N TYR A 78 -16.75 -6.99 -2.32
CA TYR A 78 -15.70 -5.98 -2.27
C TYR A 78 -14.40 -6.55 -2.80
N ASP A 79 -13.67 -5.75 -3.55
CA ASP A 79 -12.33 -6.07 -4.01
C ASP A 79 -11.31 -5.59 -2.97
N ILE A 80 -10.46 -6.50 -2.49
CA ILE A 80 -9.30 -6.13 -1.68
C ILE A 80 -8.29 -5.46 -2.60
N ILE A 81 -7.92 -4.23 -2.28
CA ILE A 81 -6.96 -3.46 -3.05
C ILE A 81 -5.62 -3.37 -2.31
N THR A 82 -4.55 -3.12 -3.08
CA THR A 82 -3.21 -3.03 -2.53
C THR A 82 -3.07 -1.80 -1.63
N SER A 83 -2.55 -2.02 -0.43
CA SER A 83 -2.05 -0.98 0.47
C SER A 83 -0.56 -1.18 0.66
N LEU A 84 0.23 -0.09 0.58
CA LEU A 84 1.67 -0.13 0.85
C LEU A 84 1.98 -0.23 2.35
N CYS A 85 0.99 0.01 3.22
CA CYS A 85 1.14 -0.12 4.66
C CYS A 85 0.73 -1.53 5.11
N PRO A 86 1.64 -2.35 5.67
CA PRO A 86 1.32 -3.68 6.16
C PRO A 86 0.21 -3.70 7.21
N GLN A 87 0.11 -2.65 8.01
CA GLN A 87 -0.91 -2.49 9.06
C GLN A 87 -2.25 -1.96 8.53
N THR A 88 -2.47 -1.95 7.22
CA THR A 88 -3.73 -1.47 6.63
C THR A 88 -4.26 -2.45 5.61
N LEU A 89 -5.51 -2.88 5.79
CA LEU A 89 -6.29 -3.60 4.77
C LEU A 89 -7.23 -2.61 4.10
N ALA A 90 -7.22 -2.56 2.78
CA ALA A 90 -8.06 -1.69 1.98
C ALA A 90 -8.97 -2.49 1.05
N ALA A 91 -10.20 -2.06 0.91
CA ALA A 91 -11.17 -2.69 0.02
C ALA A 91 -12.11 -1.64 -0.62
N VAL A 92 -12.50 -1.87 -1.86
CA VAL A 92 -13.52 -1.06 -2.56
C VAL A 92 -14.73 -1.92 -2.89
N ASN A 93 -15.91 -1.33 -2.84
CA ASN A 93 -17.13 -2.04 -3.25
C ASN A 93 -17.22 -2.19 -4.77
N ALA A 94 -18.11 -3.05 -5.24
CA ALA A 94 -18.31 -3.32 -6.66
C ALA A 94 -18.69 -2.07 -7.48
N ALA A 95 -19.39 -1.11 -6.88
CA ALA A 95 -19.73 0.16 -7.53
C ALA A 95 -18.54 1.15 -7.58
N ARG A 96 -17.47 0.86 -6.87
CA ARG A 96 -16.27 1.71 -6.71
C ARG A 96 -16.58 3.12 -6.16
N ASP A 97 -17.65 3.23 -5.42
CA ASP A 97 -18.11 4.47 -4.76
C ASP A 97 -17.84 4.47 -3.24
N THR A 98 -17.26 3.41 -2.71
CA THR A 98 -16.98 3.28 -1.28
C THR A 98 -15.64 2.58 -1.07
N LEU A 99 -14.73 3.26 -0.40
CA LEU A 99 -13.46 2.71 0.08
C LEU A 99 -13.58 2.39 1.57
N VAL A 100 -13.19 1.19 1.95
CA VAL A 100 -13.05 0.77 3.34
C VAL A 100 -11.57 0.56 3.65
N LEU A 101 -11.09 1.23 4.70
CA LEU A 101 -9.73 1.10 5.20
C LEU A 101 -9.78 0.60 6.65
N VAL A 102 -9.14 -0.51 6.93
CA VAL A 102 -9.00 -1.04 8.28
C VAL A 102 -7.54 -0.90 8.68
N ALA A 103 -7.26 -0.02 9.63
CA ALA A 103 -5.91 0.29 10.11
C ALA A 103 -5.66 -0.28 11.49
N LEU A 104 -4.50 -0.92 11.68
CA LEU A 104 -4.00 -1.44 12.95
C LEU A 104 -2.95 -0.52 13.55
N ASN A 105 -2.96 -0.40 14.89
CA ASN A 105 -1.86 0.15 15.65
C ASN A 105 -1.53 -0.78 16.82
N GLU A 106 -0.54 -1.61 16.65
CA GLU A 106 -0.03 -2.52 17.70
C GLU A 106 0.99 -1.86 18.63
N GLY A 107 1.48 -0.69 18.26
CA GLY A 107 2.50 0.07 18.99
C GLY A 107 1.91 1.17 19.88
N SER A 108 2.73 2.19 20.13
CA SER A 108 2.34 3.44 20.80
C SER A 108 1.40 4.28 19.94
N ALA A 109 0.77 5.30 20.55
CA ALA A 109 -0.08 6.22 19.79
C ALA A 109 0.66 6.85 18.62
N GLY A 110 0.00 6.93 17.47
CA GLY A 110 0.61 7.38 16.22
C GLY A 110 -0.42 7.95 15.24
N VAL A 111 0.04 8.26 14.05
CA VAL A 111 -0.76 8.82 12.98
C VAL A 111 -0.58 7.96 11.74
N HIS A 112 -1.68 7.56 11.12
CA HIS A 112 -1.71 6.97 9.79
C HIS A 112 -2.05 8.06 8.77
N ILE A 113 -1.29 8.11 7.69
CA ILE A 113 -1.51 9.03 6.58
C ILE A 113 -1.98 8.19 5.40
N ILE A 114 -3.14 8.55 4.88
CA ILE A 114 -3.81 7.85 3.80
C ILE A 114 -3.92 8.81 2.64
N ASP A 115 -3.28 8.49 1.55
CA ASP A 115 -3.31 9.28 0.33
C ASP A 115 -4.31 8.68 -0.65
N LEU A 116 -5.29 9.47 -1.01
CA LEU A 116 -6.37 9.13 -1.93
C LEU A 116 -6.22 9.77 -3.31
N SER A 117 -5.06 10.34 -3.61
CA SER A 117 -4.82 11.01 -4.92
C SER A 117 -5.06 10.08 -6.11
N LEU A 118 -4.80 8.77 -5.93
CA LEU A 118 -5.10 7.74 -6.94
C LEU A 118 -6.58 7.56 -7.28
N PHE A 119 -7.46 7.95 -6.38
CA PHE A 119 -8.89 7.88 -6.63
C PHE A 119 -9.43 9.12 -7.35
N ASN A 120 -8.54 10.09 -7.67
CA ASN A 120 -8.90 11.39 -8.20
C ASN A 120 -10.05 12.04 -7.42
N ASP A 121 -10.09 11.82 -6.12
CA ASP A 121 -11.19 12.20 -5.25
C ASP A 121 -10.68 13.01 -4.06
N MET A 122 -11.43 14.04 -3.72
CA MET A 122 -11.23 14.82 -2.49
C MET A 122 -12.34 14.45 -1.51
N PRO A 123 -12.05 13.56 -0.54
CA PRO A 123 -13.09 13.08 0.36
C PRO A 123 -13.64 14.22 1.23
N ASP A 124 -14.94 14.30 1.33
CA ASP A 124 -15.60 15.18 2.31
C ASP A 124 -15.55 14.52 3.69
N ARG A 125 -14.85 15.16 4.63
CA ARG A 125 -14.76 14.68 6.02
C ARG A 125 -16.14 14.43 6.65
N SER A 126 -17.16 15.19 6.27
CA SER A 126 -18.50 15.06 6.84
C SER A 126 -19.19 13.74 6.45
N THR A 127 -18.79 13.12 5.35
CA THR A 127 -19.33 11.86 4.85
C THR A 127 -18.54 10.63 5.33
N ILE A 128 -17.31 10.82 5.80
CA ILE A 128 -16.47 9.74 6.33
C ILE A 128 -17.09 9.20 7.63
N LYS A 129 -17.12 7.86 7.73
CA LYS A 129 -17.45 7.17 8.98
C LYS A 129 -16.17 6.51 9.53
N ALA A 130 -15.94 6.66 10.83
CA ALA A 130 -14.79 6.10 11.50
C ALA A 130 -15.22 5.34 12.76
N TYR A 131 -14.76 4.11 12.90
CA TYR A 131 -15.09 3.23 14.02
C TYR A 131 -13.83 2.63 14.61
N ARG A 132 -13.72 2.65 15.94
CA ARG A 132 -12.54 2.17 16.65
C ARG A 132 -12.88 1.12 17.69
N THR A 133 -12.03 0.11 17.76
CA THR A 133 -11.95 -0.82 18.88
C THR A 133 -10.56 -0.71 19.52
N SER A 134 -10.55 -0.62 20.85
CA SER A 134 -9.34 -0.55 21.68
C SER A 134 -9.59 -1.34 22.98
N GLU A 135 -8.67 -1.31 23.92
CA GLU A 135 -8.90 -1.97 25.21
C GLU A 135 -10.20 -1.50 25.88
N THR A 136 -10.43 -0.20 25.88
CA THR A 136 -11.56 0.41 26.59
C THR A 136 -12.79 0.69 25.73
N GLY A 137 -12.67 0.62 24.39
CA GLY A 137 -13.74 0.96 23.45
C GLY A 137 -14.05 -0.17 22.49
N ASN A 138 -15.33 -0.38 22.18
CA ASN A 138 -15.82 -1.40 21.25
C ASN A 138 -16.61 -0.73 20.13
N LEU A 139 -16.05 -0.65 18.93
CA LEU A 139 -16.66 -0.05 17.74
C LEU A 139 -17.20 1.38 17.99
N THR A 140 -16.45 2.17 18.75
CA THR A 140 -16.81 3.55 19.09
C THR A 140 -16.59 4.49 17.91
N ASN A 141 -17.35 5.58 17.84
CA ASN A 141 -17.14 6.61 16.84
C ASN A 141 -15.74 7.26 17.00
N ALA A 142 -14.96 7.27 15.93
CA ALA A 142 -13.59 7.81 15.91
C ALA A 142 -13.42 8.98 14.93
N LEU A 143 -14.51 9.57 14.41
CA LEU A 143 -14.43 10.66 13.42
C LEU A 143 -13.66 11.88 13.93
N GLY A 144 -13.65 12.12 15.25
CA GLY A 144 -12.82 13.16 15.87
C GLY A 144 -11.31 13.00 15.66
N SER A 145 -10.87 11.77 15.34
CA SER A 145 -9.46 11.45 15.06
C SER A 145 -9.08 11.57 13.58
N VAL A 146 -10.03 11.93 12.70
CA VAL A 146 -9.86 12.03 11.26
C VAL A 146 -9.72 13.49 10.86
N LYS A 147 -8.68 13.80 10.10
CA LYS A 147 -8.51 15.09 9.41
C LYS A 147 -8.42 14.82 7.90
N VAL A 148 -8.96 15.72 7.11
CA VAL A 148 -8.89 15.67 5.64
C VAL A 148 -8.28 16.98 5.18
N ASP A 149 -7.27 16.87 4.34
CA ASP A 149 -6.63 17.98 3.66
C ASP A 149 -6.38 17.58 2.20
N SER A 150 -7.20 18.13 1.31
CA SER A 150 -7.22 17.72 -0.09
C SER A 150 -7.44 16.21 -0.22
N THR A 151 -6.55 15.49 -0.91
CA THR A 151 -6.60 14.04 -1.09
C THR A 151 -6.06 13.24 0.11
N ILE A 152 -5.52 13.94 1.11
CA ILE A 152 -4.87 13.31 2.26
C ILE A 152 -5.86 13.16 3.42
N VAL A 153 -6.02 11.94 3.88
CA VAL A 153 -6.74 11.63 5.12
C VAL A 153 -5.74 11.26 6.21
N THR A 154 -5.75 12.00 7.28
CA THR A 154 -4.90 11.75 8.46
C THR A 154 -5.74 11.13 9.57
N LEU A 155 -5.33 9.95 10.05
CA LEU A 155 -5.98 9.22 11.12
C LEU A 155 -5.08 9.14 12.35
N SER A 156 -5.44 9.82 13.44
CA SER A 156 -4.77 9.65 14.74
C SER A 156 -5.26 8.38 15.43
N MET A 157 -4.34 7.49 15.81
CA MET A 157 -4.66 6.22 16.46
C MET A 157 -4.01 6.14 17.83
N PRO A 158 -4.76 5.81 18.90
CA PRO A 158 -4.15 5.48 20.20
C PRO A 158 -3.36 4.18 20.10
N ALA A 159 -2.53 3.93 21.10
CA ALA A 159 -1.85 2.65 21.27
C ALA A 159 -2.85 1.49 21.27
N GLN A 160 -2.44 0.32 20.79
CA GLN A 160 -3.21 -0.92 20.83
C GLN A 160 -4.67 -0.72 20.38
N SER A 161 -4.84 -0.35 19.09
CA SER A 161 -6.17 -0.08 18.54
C SER A 161 -6.30 -0.51 17.09
N ILE A 162 -7.53 -0.75 16.67
CA ILE A 162 -7.93 -0.96 15.29
C ILE A 162 -9.00 0.06 14.94
N THR A 163 -8.90 0.68 13.78
CA THR A 163 -9.85 1.68 13.33
C THR A 163 -10.23 1.42 11.88
N THR A 164 -11.54 1.38 11.62
CA THR A 164 -12.08 1.29 10.27
C THR A 164 -12.59 2.65 9.82
N LEU A 165 -12.14 3.08 8.64
CA LEU A 165 -12.69 4.21 7.91
C LEU A 165 -13.57 3.69 6.78
N VAL A 166 -14.75 4.27 6.63
CA VAL A 166 -15.61 4.09 5.45
C VAL A 166 -15.67 5.44 4.76
N ILE A 167 -15.11 5.51 3.58
CA ILE A 167 -14.89 6.74 2.81
C ILE A 167 -15.73 6.62 1.54
N PRO A 168 -16.84 7.38 1.42
CA PRO A 168 -17.53 7.50 0.15
C PRO A 168 -16.59 8.14 -0.87
N LEU A 169 -16.51 7.52 -2.05
CA LEU A 169 -15.84 8.05 -3.21
C LEU A 169 -16.89 8.66 -4.13
N HIS A 170 -16.60 9.82 -4.67
CA HIS A 170 -17.45 10.37 -5.70
C HIS A 170 -17.23 9.53 -6.97
N SER A 171 -18.29 8.92 -7.49
CA SER A 171 -18.19 8.18 -8.75
C SER A 171 -17.70 9.14 -9.83
N GLN A 172 -16.46 9.01 -10.22
CA GLN A 172 -16.01 9.61 -11.45
C GLN A 172 -16.81 8.92 -12.54
N GLU A 173 -17.62 9.69 -13.28
CA GLU A 173 -18.10 9.20 -14.57
C GLU A 173 -16.88 8.62 -15.29
N THR A 174 -17.00 7.45 -15.84
CA THR A 174 -15.97 6.66 -16.50
C THR A 174 -15.29 7.45 -17.62
N GLY A 175 -14.54 8.46 -17.25
CA GLY A 175 -13.51 9.05 -18.04
C GLY A 175 -12.26 8.22 -17.78
N SER A 176 -11.80 7.53 -18.80
CA SER A 176 -10.61 6.67 -18.91
C SER A 176 -9.88 6.41 -17.58
N ASN A 177 -9.65 5.13 -17.28
CA ASN A 177 -8.75 4.68 -16.22
C ASN A 177 -7.31 5.18 -16.50
N ASP A 178 -7.07 6.49 -16.45
CA ASP A 178 -5.74 7.07 -16.55
C ASP A 178 -4.98 6.90 -15.22
N LEU A 179 -4.86 5.63 -14.80
CA LEU A 179 -3.84 5.20 -13.83
C LEU A 179 -2.43 5.54 -14.34
N LEU A 180 -2.32 5.86 -15.62
CA LEU A 180 -1.09 6.17 -16.33
C LEU A 180 -1.15 7.62 -16.81
N ALA A 181 -1.09 8.57 -15.87
CA ALA A 181 -1.15 9.98 -16.20
C ALA A 181 0.19 10.48 -16.78
N ASP A 182 0.12 11.18 -17.89
CA ASP A 182 1.29 11.81 -18.52
C ASP A 182 1.96 12.81 -17.55
N GLY A 183 3.27 12.71 -17.45
CA GLY A 183 4.08 13.58 -16.59
C GLY A 183 4.12 13.19 -15.10
N CYS A 184 3.31 12.24 -14.64
CA CYS A 184 3.36 11.73 -13.27
C CYS A 184 4.58 10.85 -13.03
N GLU A 185 5.06 10.83 -11.79
CA GLU A 185 6.16 9.99 -11.34
C GLU A 185 5.64 8.73 -10.63
N TYR A 186 6.29 7.61 -10.88
CA TYR A 186 5.92 6.30 -10.36
C TYR A 186 7.12 5.56 -9.78
N LEU A 187 6.88 4.72 -8.77
CA LEU A 187 7.72 3.56 -8.50
C LEU A 187 7.26 2.41 -9.39
N ILE A 188 8.18 1.66 -9.95
CA ILE A 188 7.92 0.41 -10.66
C ILE A 188 8.26 -0.72 -9.71
N ILE A 189 7.25 -1.39 -9.15
CA ILE A 189 7.38 -2.39 -8.09
C ILE A 189 7.00 -3.76 -8.66
N PRO A 190 7.85 -4.80 -8.53
CA PRO A 190 7.50 -6.14 -8.99
C PRO A 190 6.44 -6.79 -8.08
N ARG A 191 5.51 -7.55 -8.66
CA ARG A 191 4.51 -8.32 -7.90
C ARG A 191 5.13 -9.29 -6.91
N GLN A 192 6.31 -9.80 -7.23
CA GLN A 192 7.01 -10.81 -6.44
C GLN A 192 7.67 -10.25 -5.17
N GLU A 193 8.01 -8.95 -5.15
CA GLU A 193 8.69 -8.31 -4.01
C GLU A 193 8.27 -6.83 -3.89
N THR A 194 7.42 -6.55 -2.93
CA THR A 194 6.82 -5.21 -2.76
C THR A 194 7.65 -4.25 -1.92
N ALA A 195 8.73 -4.71 -1.27
CA ALA A 195 9.66 -3.84 -0.54
C ALA A 195 10.75 -3.24 -1.45
N CYS A 196 10.79 -3.65 -2.73
CA CYS A 196 11.78 -3.22 -3.69
C CYS A 196 11.16 -2.53 -4.91
N ALA A 197 11.93 -1.65 -5.54
CA ALA A 197 11.54 -0.96 -6.77
C ALA A 197 12.66 -0.99 -7.81
N VAL A 198 12.28 -0.82 -9.08
CA VAL A 198 13.21 -0.68 -10.20
C VAL A 198 14.01 0.61 -10.04
N SER A 199 15.32 0.50 -10.09
CA SER A 199 16.28 1.59 -9.88
C SER A 199 17.32 1.65 -10.98
N ALA A 200 17.74 2.86 -11.35
CA ALA A 200 18.88 3.07 -12.25
C ALA A 200 19.71 4.30 -11.81
N LYS A 201 20.89 4.06 -11.27
CA LYS A 201 21.88 5.11 -10.93
C LYS A 201 22.86 5.39 -12.08
N GLY A 202 22.85 4.56 -13.10
CA GLY A 202 23.64 4.61 -14.33
C GLY A 202 22.98 3.75 -15.39
N SER A 203 23.73 3.17 -16.30
CA SER A 203 23.18 2.38 -17.40
C SER A 203 22.54 1.06 -16.97
N LYS A 204 22.94 0.51 -15.82
CA LYS A 204 22.39 -0.73 -15.27
C LYS A 204 21.07 -0.47 -14.58
N VAL A 205 20.07 -1.31 -14.85
CA VAL A 205 18.76 -1.29 -14.19
C VAL A 205 18.68 -2.48 -13.25
N THR A 206 18.42 -2.20 -11.97
CA THR A 206 18.38 -3.21 -10.90
C THR A 206 17.15 -3.06 -10.02
N LEU A 207 16.84 -4.11 -9.29
CA LEU A 207 15.88 -4.09 -8.21
C LEU A 207 16.59 -3.65 -6.93
N GLU A 208 16.11 -2.61 -6.26
CA GLU A 208 16.71 -2.07 -5.02
C GLU A 208 15.64 -1.85 -3.96
N GLU A 209 16.01 -1.86 -2.68
CA GLU A 209 15.09 -1.44 -1.61
C GLU A 209 14.50 -0.07 -1.91
N ILE A 210 13.22 0.11 -1.58
CA ILE A 210 12.53 1.37 -1.82
C ILE A 210 13.13 2.47 -0.93
N ASP A 211 13.80 3.43 -1.56
CA ASP A 211 14.42 4.60 -0.91
C ASP A 211 13.86 5.94 -1.43
N TYR A 212 12.92 5.87 -2.38
CA TYR A 212 12.33 7.04 -3.06
C TYR A 212 13.33 7.99 -3.70
N SER A 213 14.55 7.54 -3.96
CA SER A 213 15.58 8.33 -4.60
C SER A 213 15.21 8.66 -6.06
N GLU A 214 15.86 9.68 -6.62
CA GLU A 214 15.71 10.06 -8.04
C GLU A 214 15.94 8.87 -8.99
N ALA A 215 16.75 7.89 -8.58
CA ALA A 215 17.04 6.69 -9.35
C ALA A 215 15.84 5.73 -9.47
N GLN A 216 14.87 5.83 -8.54
CA GLN A 216 13.67 4.99 -8.49
C GLN A 216 12.40 5.71 -8.93
N ARG A 217 12.44 7.04 -9.08
CA ARG A 217 11.30 7.87 -9.44
C ARG A 217 11.21 7.98 -10.95
N TRP A 218 10.29 7.23 -11.55
CA TRP A 218 10.11 7.14 -12.99
C TRP A 218 8.95 8.01 -13.47
N ARG A 219 9.27 9.10 -14.19
CA ARG A 219 8.27 9.92 -14.84
C ARG A 219 7.76 9.23 -16.08
N LEU A 220 6.46 8.99 -16.11
CA LEU A 220 5.78 8.44 -17.26
C LEU A 220 5.50 9.57 -18.27
N LYS A 221 5.75 9.33 -19.56
CA LYS A 221 5.40 10.26 -20.63
C LYS A 221 4.69 9.50 -21.73
N ASP A 222 3.57 10.03 -22.18
CA ASP A 222 2.90 9.54 -23.40
C ASP A 222 3.84 9.73 -24.59
N ALA A 223 4.16 8.63 -25.27
CA ALA A 223 5.00 8.63 -26.47
C ALA A 223 4.17 8.47 -27.75
N GLY A 224 2.84 8.50 -27.63
CA GLY A 224 1.90 8.31 -28.72
C GLY A 224 1.66 6.85 -29.11
N SER A 225 0.61 6.61 -29.87
CA SER A 225 0.22 5.27 -30.36
C SER A 225 0.02 4.23 -29.23
N GLY A 226 -0.42 4.67 -28.04
CA GLY A 226 -0.64 3.80 -26.89
C GLY A 226 0.65 3.31 -26.23
N THR A 227 1.76 4.00 -26.45
CA THR A 227 3.05 3.71 -25.83
C THR A 227 3.46 4.82 -24.86
N TYR A 228 4.29 4.46 -23.89
CA TYR A 228 4.82 5.34 -22.85
C TYR A 228 6.34 5.23 -22.77
N SER A 229 7.00 6.28 -22.32
CA SER A 229 8.41 6.26 -21.95
C SER A 229 8.57 6.53 -20.45
N PHE A 230 9.62 5.97 -19.85
CA PHE A 230 9.97 6.15 -18.45
C PHE A 230 11.30 6.88 -18.33
N GLU A 231 11.31 8.04 -17.68
CA GLU A 231 12.50 8.82 -17.37
C GLU A 231 12.62 9.00 -15.86
N ASN A 232 13.75 8.60 -15.26
CA ASN A 232 13.92 8.78 -13.83
C ASN A 232 14.38 10.19 -13.45
N GLY A 233 14.40 10.52 -12.15
CA GLY A 233 14.80 11.83 -11.67
C GLY A 233 16.23 12.23 -11.99
N LEU A 234 17.10 11.28 -12.39
CA LEU A 234 18.45 11.53 -12.88
C LEU A 234 18.48 11.82 -14.41
N GLY A 235 17.33 11.88 -15.07
CA GLY A 235 17.20 12.08 -16.52
C GLY A 235 17.61 10.85 -17.35
N LEU A 236 17.58 9.66 -16.76
CA LEU A 236 17.88 8.41 -17.46
C LEU A 236 16.57 7.78 -17.92
N ARG A 237 16.52 7.30 -19.17
CA ARG A 237 15.34 6.67 -19.77
C ARG A 237 15.53 5.17 -19.90
N LEU A 238 14.53 4.40 -19.49
CA LEU A 238 14.49 2.97 -19.74
C LEU A 238 14.59 2.69 -21.25
N THR A 239 15.49 1.77 -21.61
CA THR A 239 15.81 1.47 -23.00
C THR A 239 15.91 -0.03 -23.21
N ALA A 240 15.03 -0.57 -24.07
CA ALA A 240 15.01 -1.97 -24.46
C ALA A 240 15.65 -2.12 -25.84
N HIS A 241 16.97 -2.26 -25.93
CA HIS A 241 17.72 -2.28 -27.19
C HIS A 241 17.28 -3.39 -28.14
N ARG A 242 16.81 -4.51 -27.62
CA ARG A 242 16.33 -5.65 -28.43
C ARG A 242 15.11 -6.29 -27.75
N ALA A 243 14.14 -6.69 -28.55
CA ALA A 243 13.04 -7.54 -28.12
C ALA A 243 13.46 -9.02 -28.27
N SER A 244 14.39 -9.49 -27.45
CA SER A 244 14.83 -10.89 -27.39
C SER A 244 15.14 -11.30 -25.96
N ASN A 245 15.04 -12.61 -25.70
CA ASN A 245 15.28 -13.17 -24.37
C ASN A 245 16.69 -12.86 -23.87
N SER A 246 16.80 -12.59 -22.57
CA SER A 246 18.04 -12.20 -21.90
C SER A 246 18.65 -10.88 -22.43
N SER A 247 17.89 -10.06 -23.15
CA SER A 247 18.38 -8.73 -23.55
C SER A 247 18.48 -7.82 -22.36
N SER A 248 19.49 -6.96 -22.38
CA SER A 248 19.67 -5.95 -21.34
C SER A 248 18.60 -4.86 -21.47
N LEU A 249 17.95 -4.56 -20.34
CA LEU A 249 17.29 -3.28 -20.13
C LEU A 249 18.35 -2.32 -19.61
N THR A 250 18.47 -1.15 -20.19
CA THR A 250 19.40 -0.12 -19.75
C THR A 250 18.67 1.18 -19.47
N ALA A 251 19.35 2.10 -18.79
CA ALA A 251 18.85 3.46 -18.61
C ALA A 251 19.89 4.46 -19.14
N VAL A 252 19.50 5.27 -20.14
CA VAL A 252 20.40 6.19 -20.84
C VAL A 252 19.77 7.57 -21.01
N LYS A 253 20.60 8.62 -21.18
CA LYS A 253 20.11 10.00 -21.35
C LYS A 253 19.61 10.30 -22.76
N ASN A 254 20.10 9.59 -23.76
CA ASN A 254 19.75 9.86 -25.14
C ASN A 254 18.32 9.41 -25.45
N VAL A 255 17.61 10.16 -26.28
CA VAL A 255 16.28 9.80 -26.77
C VAL A 255 16.42 8.83 -27.94
N ALA A 256 15.71 7.70 -27.88
CA ALA A 256 15.68 6.68 -28.95
C ALA A 256 14.32 5.98 -29.02
N SER A 257 14.01 5.35 -30.15
CA SER A 257 12.75 4.61 -30.32
C SER A 257 12.65 3.35 -29.47
N GLU A 258 13.76 2.86 -28.95
CA GLU A 258 13.85 1.71 -28.02
C GLU A 258 13.40 2.04 -26.59
N GLN A 259 12.93 3.26 -26.34
CA GLN A 259 12.51 3.76 -25.03
C GLN A 259 10.98 3.77 -24.86
N ASN A 260 10.24 3.29 -25.85
CA ASN A 260 8.79 3.23 -25.80
C ASN A 260 8.32 1.83 -25.36
N PHE A 261 7.31 1.80 -24.50
CA PHE A 261 6.75 0.60 -23.92
C PHE A 261 5.24 0.64 -23.98
N TYR A 262 4.61 -0.52 -24.22
CA TYR A 262 3.20 -0.73 -23.93
C TYR A 262 3.05 -1.10 -22.46
N ILE A 263 1.97 -0.67 -21.83
CA ILE A 263 1.61 -1.00 -20.46
C ILE A 263 0.25 -1.68 -20.53
N ASP A 264 0.24 -3.01 -20.43
CA ASP A 264 -0.97 -3.81 -20.53
C ASP A 264 -1.34 -4.34 -19.14
N GLU A 265 -2.59 -4.15 -18.74
CA GLU A 265 -3.11 -4.71 -17.50
C GLU A 265 -3.10 -6.24 -17.54
N VAL A 266 -2.73 -6.87 -16.44
CA VAL A 266 -2.80 -8.32 -16.23
C VAL A 266 -3.94 -8.66 -15.29
N ASP A 267 -3.88 -8.07 -14.10
CA ASP A 267 -4.78 -8.25 -12.99
C ASP A 267 -4.52 -7.07 -12.04
N TYR A 268 -5.39 -6.06 -12.11
CA TYR A 268 -5.17 -4.81 -11.38
C TYR A 268 -4.78 -5.06 -9.91
N PRO A 269 -3.72 -4.45 -9.36
CA PRO A 269 -2.96 -3.29 -9.90
C PRO A 269 -1.69 -3.67 -10.71
N TYR A 270 -1.63 -4.85 -11.30
CA TYR A 270 -0.44 -5.35 -11.96
C TYR A 270 -0.52 -5.25 -13.50
N PHE A 271 0.60 -4.87 -14.08
CA PHE A 271 0.77 -4.61 -15.49
C PHE A 271 1.94 -5.42 -16.08
N LYS A 272 1.87 -5.66 -17.38
CA LYS A 272 3.03 -5.99 -18.22
C LYS A 272 3.59 -4.71 -18.79
N ILE A 273 4.91 -4.53 -18.73
CA ILE A 273 5.60 -3.41 -19.37
C ILE A 273 6.38 -3.99 -20.55
N LEU A 274 5.84 -3.83 -21.76
CA LEU A 274 6.31 -4.49 -22.96
C LEU A 274 7.07 -3.51 -23.86
N ALA A 275 8.23 -3.92 -24.37
CA ALA A 275 8.98 -3.12 -25.36
C ALA A 275 8.14 -2.90 -26.62
N SER A 276 8.11 -1.67 -27.15
CA SER A 276 7.31 -1.31 -28.33
C SER A 276 7.73 -2.08 -29.58
N ARG A 277 8.98 -2.50 -29.66
CA ARG A 277 9.49 -3.39 -30.70
C ARG A 277 8.96 -4.81 -30.50
N GLY A 278 7.88 -5.14 -31.19
CA GLY A 278 7.35 -6.50 -31.28
C GLY A 278 6.35 -6.87 -30.15
N ARG A 279 6.13 -6.06 -29.13
CA ARG A 279 5.11 -6.23 -28.06
C ARG A 279 5.05 -7.63 -27.41
N SER A 280 6.01 -8.49 -27.73
CA SER A 280 6.11 -9.87 -27.21
C SER A 280 7.15 -10.03 -26.12
N HIS A 281 7.93 -9.00 -25.84
CA HIS A 281 9.00 -8.99 -24.85
C HIS A 281 8.85 -7.79 -23.91
N GLY A 282 9.10 -7.98 -22.65
CA GLY A 282 8.95 -6.91 -21.64
C GLY A 282 9.88 -7.10 -20.45
N LEU A 283 9.70 -6.25 -19.45
CA LEU A 283 10.51 -6.25 -18.25
C LEU A 283 10.42 -7.57 -17.50
N ASP A 284 11.56 -8.07 -17.07
CA ASP A 284 11.74 -9.37 -16.43
C ASP A 284 12.77 -9.28 -15.29
N LEU A 285 12.46 -9.84 -14.12
CA LEU A 285 13.47 -10.08 -13.10
C LEU A 285 14.33 -11.27 -13.50
N THR A 286 15.61 -11.02 -13.76
CA THR A 286 16.54 -12.06 -14.19
C THR A 286 16.56 -13.25 -13.23
N ASN A 287 16.38 -14.46 -13.76
CA ASN A 287 16.27 -15.71 -13.02
C ASN A 287 15.09 -15.75 -12.03
N ALA A 288 14.06 -14.96 -12.23
CA ALA A 288 12.93 -14.81 -11.31
C ALA A 288 13.39 -14.49 -9.86
N SER A 289 14.52 -13.83 -9.70
CA SER A 289 15.05 -13.45 -8.39
C SER A 289 14.43 -12.14 -7.92
N SER A 290 14.05 -12.09 -6.63
CA SER A 290 13.56 -10.87 -5.97
C SER A 290 14.59 -10.23 -5.03
N ASN A 291 15.83 -10.71 -5.04
CA ASN A 291 16.87 -10.16 -4.19
C ASN A 291 17.29 -8.75 -4.65
N VAL A 292 17.63 -7.90 -3.69
CA VAL A 292 18.26 -6.60 -3.95
C VAL A 292 19.50 -6.78 -4.85
N GLY A 293 19.66 -5.91 -5.84
CA GLY A 293 20.71 -5.98 -6.86
C GLY A 293 20.39 -6.87 -8.06
N THR A 294 19.24 -7.56 -8.07
CA THR A 294 18.79 -8.34 -9.23
C THR A 294 18.66 -7.44 -10.46
N THR A 295 19.24 -7.87 -11.57
CA THR A 295 19.13 -7.13 -12.83
C THR A 295 17.71 -7.25 -13.39
N VAL A 296 17.15 -6.13 -13.80
CA VAL A 296 15.93 -6.10 -14.62
C VAL A 296 16.34 -6.16 -16.09
N GLY A 297 15.85 -7.18 -16.77
CA GLY A 297 16.14 -7.44 -18.18
C GLY A 297 14.89 -7.44 -19.04
N ILE A 298 15.01 -7.99 -20.24
CA ILE A 298 13.92 -8.17 -21.20
C ILE A 298 13.77 -9.68 -21.46
N TRP A 299 12.54 -10.14 -21.42
CA TRP A 299 12.20 -11.53 -21.70
C TRP A 299 10.88 -11.64 -22.43
N GLN A 300 10.70 -12.75 -23.18
CA GLN A 300 9.47 -13.03 -23.90
C GLN A 300 8.31 -13.31 -22.95
N TYR A 301 7.19 -12.67 -23.22
CA TYR A 301 5.91 -12.95 -22.59
C TYR A 301 5.19 -14.00 -23.45
N ALA A 302 4.86 -15.14 -22.87
CA ALA A 302 4.12 -16.17 -23.60
C ALA A 302 2.70 -15.68 -23.92
N ASP A 303 2.20 -16.02 -25.09
CA ASP A 303 0.79 -15.86 -25.42
C ASP A 303 -0.04 -16.81 -24.54
N GLY A 304 -0.85 -16.26 -23.64
CA GLY A 304 -1.70 -17.02 -22.73
C GLY A 304 -1.88 -16.35 -21.38
N ASN A 305 -2.89 -16.78 -20.63
CA ASN A 305 -3.38 -16.17 -19.38
C ASN A 305 -2.45 -16.26 -18.16
N THR A 306 -1.22 -16.75 -18.28
CA THR A 306 -0.33 -16.96 -17.14
C THR A 306 1.00 -16.23 -17.33
N THR A 307 0.99 -14.91 -17.08
CA THR A 307 2.24 -14.17 -16.95
C THR A 307 2.85 -14.45 -15.58
N PRO A 308 4.10 -14.95 -15.48
CA PRO A 308 4.75 -15.19 -14.19
C PRO A 308 4.88 -13.90 -13.35
N THR A 309 4.82 -14.02 -12.03
CA THR A 309 4.82 -12.88 -11.10
C THR A 309 6.07 -11.99 -11.21
N HIS A 310 7.23 -12.56 -11.58
CA HIS A 310 8.48 -11.83 -11.82
C HIS A 310 8.49 -10.98 -13.11
N ARG A 311 7.38 -10.95 -13.85
CA ARG A 311 7.11 -10.13 -15.05
C ARG A 311 5.88 -9.26 -14.90
N GLN A 312 5.36 -9.15 -13.69
CA GLN A 312 4.21 -8.33 -13.38
C GLN A 312 4.64 -7.18 -12.47
N TRP A 313 4.21 -5.99 -12.81
CA TRP A 313 4.70 -4.75 -12.22
C TRP A 313 3.55 -3.89 -11.75
N MET A 314 3.66 -3.33 -10.59
CA MET A 314 2.75 -2.31 -10.08
C MET A 314 3.38 -0.93 -10.33
N LEU A 315 2.61 0.00 -10.85
CA LEU A 315 3.00 1.40 -11.03
C LEU A 315 2.38 2.20 -9.89
N VAL A 316 3.20 2.56 -8.91
CA VAL A 316 2.77 3.31 -7.72
C VAL A 316 3.10 4.78 -7.93
N PRO A 317 2.12 5.66 -8.11
CA PRO A 317 2.37 7.07 -8.33
C PRO A 317 2.97 7.74 -7.10
N LEU A 318 3.87 8.68 -7.36
CA LEU A 318 4.62 9.43 -6.37
C LEU A 318 4.14 10.88 -6.21
N ALA A 319 3.10 11.30 -6.89
CA ALA A 319 2.53 12.65 -6.74
C ALA A 319 2.25 12.98 -5.27
N SER A 320 1.81 11.97 -4.52
CA SER A 320 1.59 12.02 -3.09
C SER A 320 2.85 12.14 -2.23
N VAL A 321 4.02 11.75 -2.73
CA VAL A 321 5.28 11.79 -1.96
C VAL A 321 5.95 13.17 -2.08
N GLN A 322 5.71 13.90 -3.15
CA GLN A 322 6.25 15.26 -3.31
C GLN A 322 5.55 16.28 -2.43
N ASP A 323 4.24 16.13 -2.22
CA ASP A 323 3.50 16.99 -1.29
C ASP A 323 3.88 16.73 0.18
N PHE A 324 4.46 15.56 0.48
CA PHE A 324 5.04 15.30 1.80
C PHE A 324 6.31 16.12 2.12
N THR A 325 7.00 16.64 1.12
CA THR A 325 8.06 17.63 1.34
C THR A 325 7.49 19.03 1.57
N GLY A 326 6.22 19.23 1.26
CA GLY A 326 5.44 20.46 1.44
C GLY A 326 4.87 20.66 2.85
N ILE A 327 5.51 20.12 3.90
CA ILE A 327 5.31 20.59 5.29
C ILE A 327 5.56 22.12 5.43
N GLU A 328 6.03 22.76 4.39
CA GLU A 328 6.20 24.22 4.35
C GLU A 328 4.89 25.01 4.44
N ASN A 329 3.73 24.40 4.18
CA ASN A 329 2.43 25.11 4.17
C ASN A 329 1.49 24.77 5.34
N LEU A 330 1.90 23.98 6.30
CA LEU A 330 1.21 23.98 7.58
C LEU A 330 1.49 25.35 8.21
N HIS A 331 0.50 26.22 8.22
CA HIS A 331 0.55 27.49 8.95
C HIS A 331 1.01 27.21 10.38
N HIS A 332 2.28 27.45 10.61
CA HIS A 332 2.90 27.36 11.91
C HIS A 332 2.51 28.62 12.66
N ASP A 333 1.67 28.49 13.65
CA ASP A 333 1.62 29.46 14.73
C ASP A 333 3.02 29.49 15.35
N SER A 334 3.71 30.62 15.19
CA SER A 334 5.14 30.81 15.51
C SER A 334 5.45 30.74 17.02
N SER A 335 4.52 30.26 17.83
CA SER A 335 4.62 30.18 19.29
C SER A 335 4.92 28.80 19.88
N THR A 336 4.92 27.73 19.06
CA THR A 336 5.26 26.39 19.56
C THR A 336 6.73 26.05 19.30
N PRO A 337 7.50 25.62 20.33
CA PRO A 337 8.90 25.22 20.13
C PRO A 337 8.98 24.03 19.18
N VAL A 338 9.91 24.08 18.24
CA VAL A 338 10.22 22.99 17.31
C VAL A 338 10.54 21.75 18.15
N SER A 339 9.67 20.77 18.12
CA SER A 339 9.83 19.57 18.93
C SER A 339 10.94 18.68 18.38
N ASP A 340 11.78 18.20 19.27
CA ASP A 340 12.93 17.29 19.02
C ASP A 340 12.49 15.85 18.65
N TYR A 341 11.48 15.73 17.79
CA TYR A 341 10.93 14.42 17.43
C TYR A 341 11.44 13.94 16.08
N ILE A 342 11.77 12.65 16.04
CA ILE A 342 12.06 11.91 14.82
C ILE A 342 10.82 11.15 14.37
N TYR A 343 10.56 11.15 13.06
CA TYR A 343 9.48 10.39 12.46
C TYR A 343 10.06 9.40 11.46
N ASP A 344 9.54 8.17 11.43
CA ASP A 344 9.79 7.25 10.35
C ASP A 344 8.99 7.63 9.09
N LEU A 345 9.23 6.94 7.97
CA LEU A 345 8.54 7.23 6.70
C LEU A 345 7.03 6.94 6.72
N SER A 346 6.54 6.21 7.72
CA SER A 346 5.11 6.03 7.94
C SER A 346 4.48 7.19 8.73
N GLY A 347 5.27 8.22 9.04
CA GLY A 347 4.84 9.35 9.87
C GLY A 347 4.73 9.00 11.35
N ARG A 348 5.18 7.81 11.78
CA ARG A 348 5.19 7.41 13.17
C ARG A 348 6.33 8.12 13.90
N ARG A 349 6.01 8.74 15.03
CA ARG A 349 7.01 9.32 15.93
C ARG A 349 7.86 8.22 16.55
N VAL A 350 9.17 8.34 16.38
CA VAL A 350 10.17 7.44 16.95
C VAL A 350 10.92 8.19 18.05
N SER A 351 11.06 7.57 19.21
CA SER A 351 11.85 8.16 20.30
C SER A 351 13.32 8.27 19.86
N TYR A 352 13.91 9.43 20.06
CA TYR A 352 15.35 9.61 19.86
C TYR A 352 16.09 8.75 20.87
N SER A 353 16.63 7.62 20.44
CA SER A 353 17.58 6.82 21.23
C SER A 353 18.89 6.75 20.46
N SER A 354 19.99 6.56 21.16
CA SER A 354 21.33 6.40 20.56
C SER A 354 21.42 5.19 19.62
N THR A 355 20.34 4.42 19.47
CA THR A 355 20.25 3.19 18.68
C THR A 355 18.98 3.17 17.84
N LEU A 356 18.80 4.15 16.96
CA LEU A 356 17.74 4.05 15.95
C LEU A 356 18.08 2.89 14.99
N PRO A 357 17.12 2.05 14.62
CA PRO A 357 17.30 1.08 13.55
C PRO A 357 17.76 1.75 12.26
N LYS A 358 18.54 1.02 11.45
CA LYS A 358 18.93 1.50 10.13
C LYS A 358 17.67 1.87 9.33
N GLY A 359 17.65 3.04 8.73
CA GLY A 359 16.50 3.50 7.98
C GLY A 359 16.53 4.99 7.68
N LEU A 360 15.52 5.44 6.94
CA LEU A 360 15.30 6.84 6.63
C LEU A 360 14.26 7.42 7.60
N TYR A 361 14.56 8.58 8.17
CA TYR A 361 13.74 9.26 9.15
C TYR A 361 13.60 10.73 8.80
N ILE A 362 12.61 11.40 9.38
CA ILE A 362 12.41 12.84 9.29
C ILE A 362 12.68 13.46 10.67
N HIS A 363 13.63 14.35 10.75
CA HIS A 363 13.99 15.11 11.95
C HIS A 363 14.18 16.60 11.59
N HIS A 364 13.56 17.49 12.34
CA HIS A 364 13.59 18.92 12.07
C HIS A 364 13.26 19.27 10.62
N ARG A 365 12.27 18.62 10.02
CA ARG A 365 11.87 18.75 8.60
C ARG A 365 12.95 18.34 7.59
N LYS A 366 14.02 17.66 8.02
CA LYS A 366 15.07 17.14 7.15
C LYS A 366 15.06 15.62 7.17
N LYS A 367 15.33 15.02 6.03
CA LYS A 367 15.55 13.57 5.95
C LYS A 367 16.91 13.24 6.56
N ILE A 368 16.94 12.29 7.47
CA ILE A 368 18.18 11.73 8.04
C ILE A 368 18.23 10.24 7.77
N MET A 369 19.38 9.76 7.38
CA MET A 369 19.62 8.32 7.18
C MET A 369 20.44 7.79 8.34
N VAL A 370 19.91 6.78 9.02
CA VAL A 370 20.63 6.00 10.03
C VAL A 370 21.24 4.79 9.33
N LYS A 371 22.59 4.71 9.31
CA LYS A 371 23.37 3.67 8.61
C LYS A 371 23.66 2.46 9.50
#